data_53a5b43a4f24183598e05e5256e22277
#
_entry.id   53a5b43a4f24183598e05e5256e22277
#
_cell.length_a   1.000
_cell.length_b   1.000
_cell.length_c   1.000
_cell.angle_alpha   90.00
_cell.angle_beta   90.00
_cell.angle_gamma   90.00
#
_symmetry.space_group_name_H-M   'P 1'
#
loop_
_entity.id
_entity.type
_entity.pdbx_description
1 polymer ?
#
loop_
_entity_poly.entity_id
_entity_poly.type
_entity_poly.pdbx_seq_one_letter_code
_entity_poly.pdbx_strand_id
1 'polypeptide(L)'
;MSTPEPSGPDVPQLPMMEAAAFDAAVEVKPTWRGWIHAGTFPVALVAGVVLIIVADGAPAKWASAVFMLTSLLLFGNSALYHRIDWSPKVKVLLKRIDHANILLLCLVWGGTLVGILFRVFWIHAPRWLYVALYLLLGWAAVMYIVDLMNANVAMMVLVIVGGLLYTGGAIVYALKKPNPWPGHFGFHEIFHVCTVLAFLCHWTACLLIALAPLSPSLGAP
;
A
#
# COMPACT_ATOMS: atom_id res chain seq x y z
N MET A 1 58.31 24.75 5.24
CA MET A 1 58.24 23.48 6.00
C MET A 1 56.83 23.39 6.51
N SER A 2 55.91 22.80 5.72
CA SER A 2 54.50 22.62 6.06
C SER A 2 54.34 21.28 6.78
N THR A 3 53.85 21.32 7.99
CA THR A 3 53.52 20.13 8.77
C THR A 3 52.30 19.42 8.12
N PRO A 4 52.36 18.09 7.93
CA PRO A 4 51.18 17.37 7.44
C PRO A 4 50.09 17.32 8.55
N GLU A 5 48.83 17.60 8.19
CA GLU A 5 47.68 17.37 9.05
C GLU A 5 47.55 15.88 9.39
N PRO A 6 47.19 15.53 10.63
CA PRO A 6 46.95 14.15 10.99
C PRO A 6 45.70 13.64 10.29
N SER A 7 45.84 12.63 9.44
CA SER A 7 44.73 11.86 8.88
C SER A 7 43.95 11.24 10.03
N GLY A 8 42.68 11.60 10.14
CA GLY A 8 41.72 10.96 11.08
C GLY A 8 41.62 9.46 10.79
N PRO A 9 41.12 8.66 11.77
CA PRO A 9 41.04 7.22 11.62
C PRO A 9 40.20 6.86 10.39
N ASP A 10 40.75 5.99 9.53
CA ASP A 10 40.08 5.37 8.38
C ASP A 10 38.88 4.55 8.91
N VAL A 11 37.74 5.19 9.02
CA VAL A 11 36.48 4.49 9.28
C VAL A 11 36.06 3.85 7.96
N PRO A 12 35.93 2.52 7.89
CA PRO A 12 35.42 1.86 6.67
C PRO A 12 34.08 2.47 6.29
N GLN A 13 34.06 3.32 5.30
CA GLN A 13 32.83 3.88 4.78
C GLN A 13 32.11 2.75 4.06
N LEU A 14 30.96 2.34 4.62
CA LEU A 14 30.08 1.37 3.97
C LEU A 14 29.47 2.06 2.74
N PRO A 15 29.85 1.70 1.50
CA PRO A 15 29.42 2.38 0.27
C PRO A 15 27.90 2.48 0.12
N MET A 16 27.17 1.58 0.82
CA MET A 16 25.70 1.51 0.79
C MET A 16 25.01 2.57 1.67
N MET A 17 25.66 3.07 2.73
CA MET A 17 25.09 4.15 3.55
C MET A 17 25.28 5.51 2.87
N GLU A 18 26.38 5.68 2.17
CA GLU A 18 26.70 6.91 1.43
C GLU A 18 25.81 7.05 0.19
N ALA A 19 25.60 5.97 -0.58
CA ALA A 19 24.67 5.94 -1.69
C ALA A 19 23.22 6.19 -1.25
N ALA A 20 22.79 5.61 -0.12
CA ALA A 20 21.45 5.85 0.43
C ALA A 20 21.28 7.27 0.98
N ALA A 21 22.32 7.86 1.56
CA ALA A 21 22.33 9.25 2.02
C ALA A 21 22.39 10.24 0.85
N PHE A 22 23.14 9.92 -0.20
CA PHE A 22 23.23 10.71 -1.42
C PHE A 22 21.89 10.68 -2.20
N ASP A 23 21.27 9.52 -2.38
CA ASP A 23 19.94 9.39 -2.99
C ASP A 23 18.87 10.14 -2.17
N ALA A 24 18.96 10.16 -0.85
CA ALA A 24 18.05 10.90 0.01
C ALA A 24 18.27 12.43 -0.03
N ALA A 25 19.51 12.88 -0.28
CA ALA A 25 19.86 14.31 -0.33
C ALA A 25 19.57 14.96 -1.69
N VAL A 26 19.55 14.17 -2.78
CA VAL A 26 19.36 14.64 -4.16
C VAL A 26 17.93 14.48 -4.65
N GLU A 27 17.08 13.72 -3.93
CA GLU A 27 15.68 13.52 -4.33
C GLU A 27 14.85 14.77 -4.02
N VAL A 28 14.72 15.67 -5.02
CA VAL A 28 13.72 16.76 -4.96
C VAL A 28 12.36 16.12 -4.75
N LYS A 29 11.80 16.34 -3.55
CA LYS A 29 10.50 15.78 -3.16
C LYS A 29 9.39 16.40 -4.00
N PRO A 30 8.67 15.66 -4.86
CA PRO A 30 7.60 16.23 -5.66
C PRO A 30 6.53 16.90 -4.79
N THR A 31 5.96 18.00 -5.25
CA THR A 31 5.01 18.80 -4.45
C THR A 31 3.76 18.04 -4.05
N TRP A 32 3.28 17.12 -4.89
CA TRP A 32 2.08 16.30 -4.66
C TRP A 32 2.34 15.05 -3.79
N ARG A 33 3.61 14.75 -3.46
CA ARG A 33 3.97 13.57 -2.67
C ARG A 33 3.29 13.58 -1.30
N GLY A 34 2.50 12.54 -1.03
CA GLY A 34 1.75 12.36 0.21
C GLY A 34 0.39 13.08 0.27
N TRP A 35 0.12 14.09 -0.56
CA TRP A 35 -1.16 14.81 -0.55
C TRP A 35 -2.34 13.93 -0.99
N ILE A 36 -2.13 13.06 -1.97
CA ILE A 36 -3.15 12.12 -2.47
C ILE A 36 -3.64 11.25 -1.32
N HIS A 37 -2.74 10.64 -0.56
CA HIS A 37 -3.11 9.78 0.58
C HIS A 37 -3.62 10.59 1.77
N ALA A 38 -3.11 11.79 2.01
CA ALA A 38 -3.63 12.68 3.05
C ALA A 38 -5.10 13.07 2.80
N GLY A 39 -5.45 13.36 1.53
CA GLY A 39 -6.84 13.61 1.13
C GLY A 39 -7.72 12.36 1.16
N THR A 40 -7.15 11.19 0.85
CA THR A 40 -7.88 9.91 0.85
C THR A 40 -8.16 9.40 2.27
N PHE A 41 -7.34 9.74 3.26
CA PHE A 41 -7.49 9.28 4.64
C PHE A 41 -8.89 9.60 5.24
N PRO A 42 -9.39 10.85 5.24
CA PRO A 42 -10.73 11.16 5.73
C PRO A 42 -11.83 10.49 4.90
N VAL A 43 -11.63 10.34 3.58
CA VAL A 43 -12.59 9.61 2.71
C VAL A 43 -12.66 8.14 3.11
N ALA A 44 -11.51 7.49 3.35
CA ALA A 44 -11.45 6.09 3.79
C ALA A 44 -12.10 5.90 5.17
N LEU A 45 -11.98 6.88 6.08
CA LEU A 45 -12.65 6.84 7.38
C LEU A 45 -14.17 6.86 7.22
N VAL A 46 -14.72 7.81 6.47
CA VAL A 46 -16.15 7.91 6.22
C VAL A 46 -16.67 6.66 5.49
N ALA A 47 -15.98 6.23 4.45
CA ALA A 47 -16.31 5.03 3.68
C ALA A 47 -16.31 3.75 4.54
N GLY A 48 -15.34 3.61 5.44
CA GLY A 48 -15.29 2.49 6.38
C GLY A 48 -16.43 2.50 7.39
N VAL A 49 -16.78 3.66 7.93
CA VAL A 49 -17.93 3.81 8.84
C VAL A 49 -19.23 3.42 8.11
N VAL A 50 -19.42 3.87 6.88
CA VAL A 50 -20.59 3.51 6.06
C VAL A 50 -20.65 1.99 5.89
N LEU A 51 -19.56 1.32 5.55
CA LEU A 51 -19.52 -0.15 5.42
C LEU A 51 -19.92 -0.85 6.71
N ILE A 52 -19.45 -0.40 7.87
CA ILE A 52 -19.77 -1.00 9.18
C ILE A 52 -21.27 -0.83 9.50
N ILE A 53 -21.84 0.33 9.15
CA ILE A 53 -23.26 0.62 9.43
C ILE A 53 -24.16 -0.25 8.54
N VAL A 54 -23.86 -0.36 7.24
CA VAL A 54 -24.70 -1.08 6.28
C VAL A 54 -24.47 -2.59 6.29
N ALA A 55 -23.33 -3.06 6.83
CA ALA A 55 -23.06 -4.49 6.91
C ALA A 55 -24.04 -5.20 7.84
N ASP A 56 -24.57 -6.35 7.40
CA ASP A 56 -25.48 -7.15 8.19
C ASP A 56 -24.75 -8.31 8.87
N GLY A 57 -25.08 -8.51 10.17
CA GLY A 57 -24.47 -9.52 11.00
C GLY A 57 -23.05 -9.20 11.51
N ALA A 58 -22.68 -9.83 12.62
CA ALA A 58 -21.39 -9.57 13.28
C ALA A 58 -20.17 -9.90 12.40
N PRO A 59 -20.11 -11.00 11.64
CA PRO A 59 -18.95 -11.30 10.79
C PRO A 59 -18.69 -10.22 9.73
N ALA A 60 -19.75 -9.72 9.06
CA ALA A 60 -19.62 -8.69 8.04
C ALA A 60 -19.19 -7.34 8.64
N LYS A 61 -19.68 -6.98 9.83
CA LYS A 61 -19.26 -5.78 10.56
C LYS A 61 -17.79 -5.85 10.96
N TRP A 62 -17.33 -6.99 11.45
CA TRP A 62 -15.92 -7.20 11.78
C TRP A 62 -15.01 -7.13 10.54
N ALA A 63 -15.42 -7.75 9.42
CA ALA A 63 -14.67 -7.68 8.17
C ALA A 63 -14.58 -6.22 7.68
N SER A 64 -15.67 -5.45 7.73
CA SER A 64 -15.70 -4.04 7.39
C SER A 64 -14.83 -3.18 8.30
N ALA A 65 -14.81 -3.48 9.60
CA ALA A 65 -13.95 -2.78 10.56
C ALA A 65 -12.46 -3.05 10.30
N VAL A 66 -12.09 -4.29 9.99
CA VAL A 66 -10.72 -4.66 9.61
C VAL A 66 -10.32 -3.97 8.30
N PHE A 67 -11.19 -3.95 7.30
CA PHE A 67 -10.94 -3.24 6.03
C PHE A 67 -10.74 -1.74 6.27
N MET A 68 -11.59 -1.10 7.08
CA MET A 68 -11.42 0.31 7.45
C MET A 68 -10.08 0.54 8.16
N LEU A 69 -9.74 -0.25 9.17
CA LEU A 69 -8.51 -0.09 9.94
C LEU A 69 -7.28 -0.20 9.05
N THR A 70 -7.22 -1.23 8.20
CA THR A 70 -6.08 -1.43 7.28
C THR A 70 -5.97 -0.32 6.24
N SER A 71 -7.09 0.19 5.75
CA SER A 71 -7.12 1.35 4.83
C SER A 71 -6.61 2.62 5.50
N LEU A 72 -7.02 2.88 6.75
CA LEU A 72 -6.54 4.04 7.52
C LEU A 72 -5.04 3.93 7.84
N LEU A 73 -4.55 2.75 8.17
CA LEU A 73 -3.12 2.50 8.36
C LEU A 73 -2.33 2.75 7.07
N LEU A 74 -2.84 2.26 5.93
CA LEU A 74 -2.19 2.48 4.64
C LEU A 74 -2.11 3.96 4.29
N PHE A 75 -3.24 4.64 4.21
CA PHE A 75 -3.29 6.04 3.75
C PHE A 75 -2.70 6.99 4.80
N GLY A 76 -2.97 6.75 6.09
CA GLY A 76 -2.47 7.59 7.19
C GLY A 76 -0.95 7.51 7.33
N ASN A 77 -0.38 6.30 7.38
CA ASN A 77 1.07 6.15 7.49
C ASN A 77 1.80 6.69 6.26
N SER A 78 1.28 6.43 5.07
CA SER A 78 1.86 6.94 3.83
C SER A 78 1.82 8.48 3.78
N ALA A 79 0.71 9.09 4.18
CA ALA A 79 0.61 10.55 4.30
C ALA A 79 1.63 11.12 5.29
N LEU A 80 1.75 10.53 6.49
CA LEU A 80 2.71 10.95 7.51
C LEU A 80 4.15 10.80 7.03
N TYR A 81 4.49 9.65 6.44
CA TYR A 81 5.83 9.38 5.93
C TYR A 81 6.27 10.40 4.87
N HIS A 82 5.36 10.75 3.96
CA HIS A 82 5.70 11.59 2.83
C HIS A 82 5.54 13.10 3.09
N ARG A 83 4.72 13.52 4.06
CA ARG A 83 4.45 14.95 4.30
C ARG A 83 5.38 15.60 5.32
N ILE A 84 5.78 14.86 6.35
CA ILE A 84 6.57 15.40 7.47
C ILE A 84 8.04 15.06 7.25
N ASP A 85 8.91 16.00 7.62
CA ASP A 85 10.34 15.78 7.63
C ASP A 85 10.75 15.15 8.97
N TRP A 86 11.06 13.87 8.90
CA TRP A 86 11.39 13.04 10.05
C TRP A 86 12.90 12.93 10.26
N SER A 87 13.32 12.71 11.51
CA SER A 87 14.70 12.29 11.79
C SER A 87 15.03 10.99 11.04
N PRO A 88 16.31 10.73 10.68
CA PRO A 88 16.70 9.56 9.87
C PRO A 88 16.18 8.23 10.43
N LYS A 89 16.23 8.04 11.76
CA LYS A 89 15.74 6.82 12.42
C LYS A 89 14.22 6.64 12.28
N VAL A 90 13.44 7.70 12.51
CA VAL A 90 11.99 7.68 12.38
C VAL A 90 11.58 7.51 10.92
N LYS A 91 12.27 8.17 9.99
CA LYS A 91 12.02 8.03 8.55
C LYS A 91 12.18 6.59 8.07
N VAL A 92 13.22 5.88 8.53
CA VAL A 92 13.42 4.45 8.22
C VAL A 92 12.29 3.59 8.80
N LEU A 93 11.86 3.85 10.03
CA LEU A 93 10.75 3.12 10.66
C LEU A 93 9.45 3.33 9.89
N LEU A 94 9.07 4.57 9.61
CA LEU A 94 7.85 4.89 8.86
C LEU A 94 7.88 4.31 7.45
N LYS A 95 9.04 4.34 6.78
CA LYS A 95 9.22 3.67 5.48
C LYS A 95 8.96 2.17 5.56
N ARG A 96 9.41 1.51 6.64
CA ARG A 96 9.13 0.07 6.85
C ARG A 96 7.63 -0.18 7.02
N ILE A 97 6.97 0.62 7.84
CA ILE A 97 5.52 0.52 8.09
C ILE A 97 4.74 0.80 6.80
N ASP A 98 5.09 1.84 6.05
CA ASP A 98 4.44 2.20 4.78
C ASP A 98 4.46 1.04 3.77
N HIS A 99 5.62 0.39 3.63
CA HIS A 99 5.73 -0.76 2.75
C HIS A 99 5.05 -2.03 3.30
N ALA A 100 4.99 -2.19 4.63
CA ALA A 100 4.28 -3.30 5.26
C ALA A 100 2.76 -3.14 5.14
N ASN A 101 2.23 -1.91 5.26
CA ASN A 101 0.80 -1.64 5.17
C ASN A 101 0.17 -2.02 3.83
N ILE A 102 0.95 -2.01 2.73
CA ILE A 102 0.48 -2.49 1.42
C ILE A 102 0.08 -3.97 1.52
N LEU A 103 0.78 -4.76 2.33
CA LEU A 103 0.49 -6.17 2.53
C LEU A 103 -0.72 -6.41 3.43
N LEU A 104 -1.04 -5.49 4.35
CA LEU A 104 -2.17 -5.62 5.27
C LEU A 104 -3.53 -5.57 4.55
N LEU A 105 -3.61 -4.94 3.38
CA LEU A 105 -4.81 -4.93 2.54
C LEU A 105 -5.02 -6.22 1.75
N CYS A 106 -4.01 -7.10 1.73
CA CYS A 106 -4.13 -8.38 1.05
C CYS A 106 -4.96 -9.37 1.87
N LEU A 107 -5.89 -10.08 1.22
CA LEU A 107 -6.89 -10.96 1.83
C LEU A 107 -6.33 -12.22 2.53
N VAL A 108 -5.03 -12.49 2.40
CA VAL A 108 -4.41 -13.71 2.91
C VAL A 108 -3.50 -13.40 4.10
N TRP A 109 -4.04 -13.45 5.31
CA TRP A 109 -3.32 -13.14 6.57
C TRP A 109 -1.98 -13.87 6.74
N GLY A 110 -1.91 -15.13 6.36
CA GLY A 110 -0.66 -15.90 6.45
C GLY A 110 0.43 -15.38 5.52
N GLY A 111 0.11 -15.17 4.25
CA GLY A 111 1.01 -14.57 3.28
C GLY A 111 1.37 -13.12 3.62
N THR A 112 0.41 -12.37 4.17
CA THR A 112 0.62 -11.01 4.65
C THR A 112 1.65 -10.99 5.78
N LEU A 113 1.51 -11.87 6.78
CA LEU A 113 2.45 -11.95 7.89
C LEU A 113 3.87 -12.30 7.41
N VAL A 114 4.00 -13.30 6.54
CA VAL A 114 5.29 -13.68 5.93
C VAL A 114 5.87 -12.51 5.13
N GLY A 115 5.06 -11.80 4.33
CA GLY A 115 5.49 -10.64 3.58
C GLY A 115 5.94 -9.47 4.46
N ILE A 116 5.25 -9.22 5.59
CA ILE A 116 5.65 -8.21 6.58
C ILE A 116 7.01 -8.59 7.19
N LEU A 117 7.17 -9.83 7.68
CA LEU A 117 8.42 -10.31 8.25
C LEU A 117 9.57 -10.20 7.24
N PHE A 118 9.34 -10.65 6.00
CA PHE A 118 10.29 -10.52 4.91
C PHE A 118 10.71 -9.05 4.70
N ARG A 119 9.74 -8.11 4.68
CA ARG A 119 10.02 -6.69 4.44
C ARG A 119 10.70 -6.01 5.63
N VAL A 120 10.38 -6.41 6.86
CA VAL A 120 10.99 -5.86 8.08
C VAL A 120 12.44 -6.32 8.22
N PHE A 121 12.71 -7.62 7.99
CA PHE A 121 14.04 -8.18 8.18
C PHE A 121 14.97 -8.00 6.97
N TRP A 122 14.41 -7.90 5.75
CA TRP A 122 15.21 -7.72 4.53
C TRP A 122 14.82 -6.46 3.76
N ILE A 123 15.17 -5.32 4.33
CA ILE A 123 14.81 -4.00 3.77
C ILE A 123 15.51 -3.69 2.43
N HIS A 124 16.68 -4.31 2.19
CA HIS A 124 17.48 -4.17 0.99
C HIS A 124 17.12 -5.18 -0.12
N ALA A 125 16.02 -5.91 0.04
CA ALA A 125 15.54 -6.80 -1.00
C ALA A 125 15.38 -6.05 -2.34
N PRO A 126 15.76 -6.68 -3.47
CA PRO A 126 15.63 -6.04 -4.77
C PRO A 126 14.16 -5.71 -5.06
N ARG A 127 13.92 -4.57 -5.70
CA ARG A 127 12.58 -4.03 -5.95
C ARG A 127 11.66 -5.01 -6.67
N TRP A 128 12.19 -5.72 -7.67
CA TRP A 128 11.41 -6.69 -8.44
C TRP A 128 10.84 -7.81 -7.56
N LEU A 129 11.58 -8.23 -6.53
CA LEU A 129 11.17 -9.34 -5.66
C LEU A 129 9.95 -8.98 -4.82
N TYR A 130 9.97 -7.83 -4.14
CA TYR A 130 8.80 -7.45 -3.34
C TYR A 130 7.60 -7.01 -4.20
N VAL A 131 7.83 -6.45 -5.40
CA VAL A 131 6.75 -6.20 -6.35
C VAL A 131 6.10 -7.50 -6.79
N ALA A 132 6.90 -8.53 -7.14
CA ALA A 132 6.39 -9.85 -7.48
C ALA A 132 5.57 -10.48 -6.33
N LEU A 133 6.07 -10.39 -5.09
CA LEU A 133 5.36 -10.89 -3.91
C LEU A 133 4.03 -10.17 -3.68
N TYR A 134 3.99 -8.83 -3.86
CA TYR A 134 2.76 -8.05 -3.73
C TYR A 134 1.73 -8.44 -4.80
N LEU A 135 2.18 -8.61 -6.05
CA LEU A 135 1.30 -9.04 -7.13
C LEU A 135 0.74 -10.44 -6.88
N LEU A 136 1.60 -11.39 -6.51
CA LEU A 136 1.19 -12.76 -6.22
C LEU A 136 0.15 -12.80 -5.09
N LEU A 137 0.39 -12.05 -4.02
CA LEU A 137 -0.52 -11.98 -2.88
C LEU A 137 -1.81 -11.24 -3.23
N GLY A 138 -1.73 -10.14 -3.99
CA GLY A 138 -2.88 -9.36 -4.44
C GLY A 138 -3.80 -10.14 -5.38
N TRP A 139 -3.23 -11.00 -6.23
CA TRP A 139 -3.98 -11.86 -7.14
C TRP A 139 -4.53 -13.14 -6.51
N ALA A 140 -4.28 -13.39 -5.20
CA ALA A 140 -4.85 -14.54 -4.50
C ALA A 140 -6.40 -14.58 -4.56
N ALA A 141 -7.06 -13.42 -4.69
CA ALA A 141 -8.52 -13.33 -4.86
C ALA A 141 -9.03 -14.05 -6.12
N VAL A 142 -8.18 -14.24 -7.15
CA VAL A 142 -8.54 -14.98 -8.37
C VAL A 142 -8.83 -16.45 -8.09
N MET A 143 -8.29 -17.02 -7.02
CA MET A 143 -8.61 -18.39 -6.61
C MET A 143 -10.12 -18.55 -6.28
N TYR A 144 -10.79 -17.47 -5.92
CA TYR A 144 -12.21 -17.43 -5.56
C TYR A 144 -13.07 -16.82 -6.67
N ILE A 145 -12.57 -16.74 -7.91
CA ILE A 145 -13.26 -16.02 -9.00
C ILE A 145 -14.63 -16.61 -9.33
N VAL A 146 -14.80 -17.93 -9.22
CA VAL A 146 -16.07 -18.61 -9.44
C VAL A 146 -17.07 -18.27 -8.34
N ASP A 147 -16.62 -18.24 -7.09
CA ASP A 147 -17.48 -17.88 -5.94
C ASP A 147 -17.90 -16.40 -6.02
N LEU A 148 -16.95 -15.53 -6.40
CA LEU A 148 -17.22 -14.11 -6.62
C LEU A 148 -18.22 -13.90 -7.77
N MET A 149 -18.07 -14.63 -8.86
CA MET A 149 -18.97 -14.56 -10.01
C MET A 149 -20.38 -15.03 -9.64
N ASN A 150 -20.48 -16.11 -8.88
CA ASN A 150 -21.78 -16.65 -8.43
C ASN A 150 -22.45 -15.73 -7.40
N ALA A 151 -21.65 -15.05 -6.57
CA ALA A 151 -22.19 -14.12 -5.58
C ALA A 151 -22.71 -12.83 -6.23
N ASN A 152 -21.90 -12.18 -7.06
CA ASN A 152 -22.27 -10.95 -7.76
C ASN A 152 -21.24 -10.61 -8.85
N VAL A 153 -21.67 -10.61 -10.11
CA VAL A 153 -20.81 -10.32 -11.26
C VAL A 153 -20.19 -8.92 -11.19
N ALA A 154 -20.96 -7.90 -10.77
CA ALA A 154 -20.45 -6.53 -10.65
C ALA A 154 -19.33 -6.45 -9.59
N MET A 155 -19.48 -7.17 -8.48
CA MET A 155 -18.45 -7.28 -7.44
C MET A 155 -17.18 -7.94 -8.00
N MET A 156 -17.32 -9.05 -8.72
CA MET A 156 -16.19 -9.73 -9.37
C MET A 156 -15.45 -8.78 -10.31
N VAL A 157 -16.17 -8.04 -11.17
CA VAL A 157 -15.58 -7.06 -12.08
C VAL A 157 -14.79 -5.99 -11.33
N LEU A 158 -15.34 -5.46 -10.25
CA LEU A 158 -14.69 -4.46 -9.42
C LEU A 158 -13.40 -5.00 -8.76
N VAL A 159 -13.41 -6.24 -8.28
CA VAL A 159 -12.22 -6.89 -7.71
C VAL A 159 -11.13 -7.05 -8.77
N ILE A 160 -11.48 -7.48 -9.98
CA ILE A 160 -10.52 -7.61 -11.09
C ILE A 160 -9.97 -6.25 -11.50
N VAL A 161 -10.82 -5.25 -11.70
CA VAL A 161 -10.41 -3.88 -12.07
C VAL A 161 -9.49 -3.29 -11.00
N GLY A 162 -9.82 -3.46 -9.73
CA GLY A 162 -8.97 -3.05 -8.61
C GLY A 162 -7.60 -3.74 -8.64
N GLY A 163 -7.58 -5.05 -8.87
CA GLY A 163 -6.34 -5.83 -9.03
C GLY A 163 -5.47 -5.36 -10.22
N LEU A 164 -6.10 -5.05 -11.35
CA LEU A 164 -5.41 -4.49 -12.52
C LEU A 164 -4.84 -3.09 -12.25
N LEU A 165 -5.56 -2.24 -11.53
CA LEU A 165 -5.08 -0.92 -11.11
C LEU A 165 -3.88 -1.04 -10.17
N TYR A 166 -3.90 -1.93 -9.17
CA TYR A 166 -2.74 -2.21 -8.32
C TYR A 166 -1.56 -2.72 -9.14
N THR A 167 -1.81 -3.63 -10.10
CA THR A 167 -0.77 -4.20 -10.97
C THR A 167 -0.13 -3.10 -11.82
N GLY A 168 -0.94 -2.27 -12.47
CA GLY A 168 -0.46 -1.15 -13.28
C GLY A 168 0.36 -0.16 -12.45
N GLY A 169 -0.13 0.22 -11.27
CA GLY A 169 0.59 1.07 -10.33
C GLY A 169 1.93 0.45 -9.89
N ALA A 170 1.94 -0.85 -9.55
CA ALA A 170 3.15 -1.56 -9.15
C ALA A 170 4.19 -1.63 -10.29
N ILE A 171 3.76 -1.83 -11.54
CA ILE A 171 4.64 -1.82 -12.72
C ILE A 171 5.24 -0.42 -12.91
N VAL A 172 4.42 0.64 -12.89
CA VAL A 172 4.88 2.03 -12.99
C VAL A 172 5.91 2.34 -11.90
N TYR A 173 5.65 1.92 -10.67
CA TYR A 173 6.55 2.08 -9.53
C TYR A 173 7.86 1.32 -9.71
N ALA A 174 7.82 0.08 -10.22
CA ALA A 174 9.00 -0.75 -10.47
C ALA A 174 9.90 -0.15 -11.55
N LEU A 175 9.29 0.31 -12.66
CA LEU A 175 9.98 0.89 -13.81
C LEU A 175 10.47 2.33 -13.57
N LYS A 176 9.98 3.01 -12.53
CA LYS A 176 10.23 4.45 -12.25
C LYS A 176 9.87 5.38 -13.43
N LYS A 177 8.87 4.98 -14.21
CA LYS A 177 8.37 5.70 -15.40
C LYS A 177 6.87 5.46 -15.56
N PRO A 178 6.11 6.41 -16.20
CA PRO A 178 6.55 7.71 -16.70
C PRO A 178 6.68 8.77 -15.60
N ASN A 179 7.37 9.87 -15.92
CA ASN A 179 7.41 11.08 -15.10
C ASN A 179 6.81 12.22 -15.92
N PRO A 180 5.48 12.33 -16.05
CA PRO A 180 4.83 13.28 -16.95
C PRO A 180 5.10 14.72 -16.57
N TRP A 181 5.31 15.03 -15.30
CA TRP A 181 5.57 16.38 -14.82
C TRP A 181 6.70 16.38 -13.80
N PRO A 182 7.97 16.41 -14.24
CA PRO A 182 9.12 16.36 -13.35
C PRO A 182 9.06 17.42 -12.24
N GLY A 183 9.36 17.01 -11.01
CA GLY A 183 9.32 17.87 -9.82
C GLY A 183 7.91 18.07 -9.21
N HIS A 184 6.83 17.72 -9.90
CA HIS A 184 5.46 17.88 -9.42
C HIS A 184 4.70 16.56 -9.35
N PHE A 185 4.62 15.84 -10.47
CA PHE A 185 3.84 14.61 -10.60
C PHE A 185 4.63 13.56 -11.40
N GLY A 186 5.01 12.46 -10.77
CA GLY A 186 5.85 11.43 -11.36
C GLY A 186 5.28 10.02 -11.15
N PHE A 187 6.12 9.02 -11.40
CA PHE A 187 5.74 7.60 -11.29
C PHE A 187 5.21 7.21 -9.90
N HIS A 188 5.71 7.85 -8.85
CA HIS A 188 5.31 7.59 -7.48
C HIS A 188 3.89 8.09 -7.21
N GLU A 189 3.56 9.28 -7.69
CA GLU A 189 2.23 9.87 -7.59
C GLU A 189 1.22 9.08 -8.43
N ILE A 190 1.61 8.60 -9.62
CA ILE A 190 0.79 7.70 -10.45
C ILE A 190 0.47 6.41 -9.67
N PHE A 191 1.47 5.81 -9.01
CA PHE A 191 1.26 4.64 -8.15
C PHE A 191 0.22 4.94 -7.06
N HIS A 192 0.30 6.09 -6.37
CA HIS A 192 -0.68 6.48 -5.35
C HIS A 192 -2.09 6.66 -5.93
N VAL A 193 -2.22 7.28 -7.11
CA VAL A 193 -3.53 7.39 -7.79
C VAL A 193 -4.10 6.01 -8.10
N CYS A 194 -3.30 5.09 -8.65
CA CYS A 194 -3.72 3.72 -8.92
C CYS A 194 -4.18 3.01 -7.62
N THR A 195 -3.47 3.23 -6.52
CA THR A 195 -3.83 2.67 -5.20
C THR A 195 -5.19 3.18 -4.71
N VAL A 196 -5.44 4.48 -4.85
CA VAL A 196 -6.73 5.09 -4.46
C VAL A 196 -7.88 4.56 -5.33
N LEU A 197 -7.68 4.51 -6.65
CA LEU A 197 -8.71 3.98 -7.55
C LEU A 197 -9.00 2.50 -7.27
N ALA A 198 -7.95 1.69 -7.02
CA ALA A 198 -8.12 0.29 -6.63
C ALA A 198 -8.88 0.16 -5.28
N PHE A 199 -8.55 1.00 -4.30
CA PHE A 199 -9.28 1.07 -3.04
C PHE A 199 -10.77 1.33 -3.26
N LEU A 200 -11.14 2.31 -4.10
CA LEU A 200 -12.53 2.62 -4.40
C LEU A 200 -13.25 1.44 -5.07
N CYS A 201 -12.59 0.73 -5.99
CA CYS A 201 -13.14 -0.49 -6.58
C CYS A 201 -13.42 -1.56 -5.53
N HIS A 202 -12.44 -1.87 -4.66
CA HIS A 202 -12.60 -2.87 -3.61
C HIS A 202 -13.63 -2.46 -2.55
N TRP A 203 -13.65 -1.18 -2.17
CA TRP A 203 -14.67 -0.66 -1.25
C TRP A 203 -16.07 -0.79 -1.82
N THR A 204 -16.27 -0.43 -3.10
CA THR A 204 -17.57 -0.59 -3.77
C THR A 204 -17.97 -2.06 -3.86
N ALA A 205 -17.03 -2.97 -4.13
CA ALA A 205 -17.28 -4.40 -4.10
C ALA A 205 -17.75 -4.87 -2.71
N CYS A 206 -17.10 -4.44 -1.64
CA CYS A 206 -17.51 -4.72 -0.26
C CYS A 206 -18.90 -4.14 0.05
N LEU A 207 -19.18 -2.91 -0.43
CA LEU A 207 -20.49 -2.28 -0.25
C LEU A 207 -21.61 -3.08 -0.95
N LEU A 208 -21.37 -3.57 -2.17
CA LEU A 208 -22.34 -4.41 -2.88
C LEU A 208 -22.68 -5.69 -2.11
N ILE A 209 -21.67 -6.31 -1.46
CA ILE A 209 -21.92 -7.48 -0.60
C ILE A 209 -22.71 -7.07 0.64
N ALA A 210 -22.33 -5.97 1.29
CA ALA A 210 -22.96 -5.51 2.52
C ALA A 210 -24.45 -5.13 2.32
N LEU A 211 -24.80 -4.68 1.12
CA LEU A 211 -26.16 -4.32 0.72
C LEU A 211 -26.94 -5.50 0.11
N ALA A 212 -26.28 -6.61 -0.25
CA ALA A 212 -26.96 -7.77 -0.79
C ALA A 212 -27.84 -8.43 0.30
N PRO A 213 -29.13 -8.71 0.03
CA PRO A 213 -29.97 -9.43 0.99
C PRO A 213 -29.35 -10.81 1.21
N LEU A 214 -29.24 -11.23 2.49
CA LEU A 214 -28.83 -12.59 2.84
C LEU A 214 -29.80 -13.58 2.17
N SER A 215 -29.25 -14.40 1.25
CA SER A 215 -30.08 -15.45 0.64
C SER A 215 -30.55 -16.40 1.74
N PRO A 216 -31.85 -16.73 1.83
CA PRO A 216 -32.41 -17.58 2.90
C PRO A 216 -31.80 -18.99 2.97
N SER A 217 -31.01 -19.39 1.96
CA SER A 217 -30.44 -20.74 1.82
C SER A 217 -29.22 -21.03 2.71
N LEU A 218 -28.66 -20.04 3.42
CA LEU A 218 -27.49 -20.25 4.33
C LEU A 218 -27.89 -20.22 5.80
N GLY A 219 -29.17 -20.10 6.15
CA GLY A 219 -29.63 -19.99 7.53
C GLY A 219 -30.67 -21.04 7.96
N ALA A 220 -30.90 -22.12 7.19
CA ALA A 220 -31.73 -23.23 7.64
C ALA A 220 -30.85 -24.29 8.35
N PRO A 221 -31.25 -24.73 9.58
CA PRO A 221 -30.51 -25.71 10.37
C PRO A 221 -30.52 -27.09 9.73
#